data_3c7a266dbe92e6caa8079d7ea5225616
#
_entry.id   3c7a266dbe92e6caa8079d7ea5225616
#
_cell.length_a   1.000
_cell.length_b   1.000
_cell.length_c   1.000
_cell.angle_alpha   90.00
_cell.angle_beta   90.00
_cell.angle_gamma   90.00
#
_symmetry.space_group_name_H-M   'P 1'
#
loop_
_entity.id
_entity.type
_entity.pdbx_description
1 polymer ?
#
loop_
_entity_poly.entity_id
_entity_poly.type
_entity_poly.pdbx_seq_one_letter_code
_entity_poly.pdbx_strand_id
1 'polypeptide(L)'
;MFNLTGKRYLFLIISLIVIIPGTLSLIFKGLNVGIDFLGGANIELRPEQSISIAQTKNLVQPFKFVDLQVVTGDNPQVAGNQTIWIRLNTQVDSNVQNTIKNDLLAKYDQAGKPAIAINIDNLNVVPSPGAKPRTVTVFTVTKFPGTPPTPSAVRSLLSKLPDTSDPTKGPSTSTATTPTATGTASATRTPGATATPKATGTSSVLVTPTATPSSASNPANIRVNVVDVRQGTTTQTVTLLTRSTVDNGTLLQLQSRFVNSGIYMQVLQNATVSGSVAGETTRNAILAVIAASVLILLYVWFAFRKVAKPWRYGTCAIIALLHDVLVVVGVFSILGWLFGVQIDALFITALLTVVGFSVHDTIVVFDRIRENMTRRTSETFEQVVNASLVQTMARSLNTSLTVLFTLSALTLFGGESIRVFTGALLLGILSGTYSSIFNASMLLVIWERGELGFGRFNRDRTQTGREARELVRSRG
;
A
#
# COMPACT_ATOMS: atom_id res chain seq x y z
N MET A 1 16.65 -43.06 3.89
CA MET A 1 15.97 -42.13 2.98
C MET A 1 14.71 -41.64 3.70
N PHE A 2 14.45 -40.34 3.77
CA PHE A 2 13.26 -39.84 4.42
C PHE A 2 12.01 -40.32 3.66
N ASN A 3 11.07 -40.95 4.36
CA ASN A 3 9.81 -41.37 3.78
C ASN A 3 8.73 -40.26 3.97
N LEU A 4 8.70 -39.32 3.03
CA LEU A 4 7.75 -38.19 3.03
C LEU A 4 6.35 -38.66 2.59
N THR A 5 6.29 -39.51 1.57
CA THR A 5 5.01 -39.98 1.01
C THR A 5 4.23 -40.87 1.98
N GLY A 6 4.89 -41.58 2.89
CA GLY A 6 4.24 -42.31 3.97
C GLY A 6 3.48 -41.44 4.98
N LYS A 7 3.86 -40.14 5.10
CA LYS A 7 3.24 -39.17 6.01
C LYS A 7 2.22 -38.24 5.31
N ARG A 8 1.74 -38.61 4.11
CA ARG A 8 0.89 -37.77 3.26
C ARG A 8 -0.34 -37.19 3.95
N TYR A 9 -1.01 -37.98 4.78
CA TYR A 9 -2.19 -37.48 5.51
C TYR A 9 -1.86 -36.46 6.60
N LEU A 10 -0.68 -36.59 7.24
CA LEU A 10 -0.21 -35.60 8.21
C LEU A 10 -0.06 -34.22 7.58
N PHE A 11 0.55 -34.13 6.42
CA PHE A 11 0.72 -32.85 5.70
C PHE A 11 -0.62 -32.26 5.26
N LEU A 12 -1.55 -33.05 4.77
CA LEU A 12 -2.90 -32.60 4.44
C LEU A 12 -3.68 -32.12 5.67
N ILE A 13 -3.53 -32.77 6.81
CA ILE A 13 -4.17 -32.34 8.06
C ILE A 13 -3.61 -30.99 8.51
N ILE A 14 -2.28 -30.79 8.45
CA ILE A 14 -1.64 -29.50 8.76
C ILE A 14 -2.23 -28.39 7.87
N SER A 15 -2.37 -28.66 6.58
CA SER A 15 -2.98 -27.73 5.63
C SER A 15 -4.41 -27.38 6.02
N LEU A 16 -5.23 -28.35 6.40
CA LEU A 16 -6.61 -28.14 6.82
C LEU A 16 -6.72 -27.31 8.11
N ILE A 17 -5.81 -27.56 9.08
CA ILE A 17 -5.74 -26.77 10.32
C ILE A 17 -5.49 -25.29 10.05
N VAL A 18 -4.71 -24.95 9.01
CA VAL A 18 -4.43 -23.57 8.62
C VAL A 18 -5.57 -22.98 7.80
N ILE A 19 -6.10 -23.72 6.81
CA ILE A 19 -7.14 -23.24 5.90
C ILE A 19 -8.49 -23.03 6.60
N ILE A 20 -8.91 -23.97 7.43
CA ILE A 20 -10.27 -23.95 8.00
C ILE A 20 -10.54 -22.68 8.79
N PRO A 21 -9.69 -22.25 9.77
CA PRO A 21 -9.93 -20.99 10.49
C PRO A 21 -9.93 -19.78 9.58
N GLY A 22 -8.99 -19.71 8.62
CA GLY A 22 -8.91 -18.63 7.63
C GLY A 22 -10.15 -18.55 6.76
N THR A 23 -10.63 -19.67 6.24
CA THR A 23 -11.84 -19.73 5.39
C THR A 23 -13.09 -19.40 6.19
N LEU A 24 -13.20 -19.86 7.44
CA LEU A 24 -14.31 -19.49 8.32
C LEU A 24 -14.30 -17.98 8.60
N SER A 25 -13.15 -17.41 8.92
CA SER A 25 -13.01 -15.96 9.09
C SER A 25 -13.43 -15.22 7.82
N LEU A 26 -12.99 -15.69 6.66
CA LEU A 26 -13.33 -15.09 5.36
C LEU A 26 -14.85 -15.11 5.10
N ILE A 27 -15.54 -16.21 5.41
CA ILE A 27 -16.98 -16.36 5.19
C ILE A 27 -17.76 -15.47 6.17
N PHE A 28 -17.39 -15.44 7.46
CA PHE A 28 -18.17 -14.75 8.48
C PHE A 28 -17.81 -13.28 8.68
N LYS A 29 -16.54 -12.91 8.43
CA LYS A 29 -16.02 -11.55 8.66
C LYS A 29 -15.64 -10.84 7.36
N GLY A 30 -15.38 -11.59 6.29
CA GLY A 30 -14.89 -11.05 5.03
C GLY A 30 -13.44 -10.57 5.11
N LEU A 31 -13.07 -9.77 4.14
CA LEU A 31 -11.79 -9.04 4.10
C LEU A 31 -12.02 -7.59 4.53
N ASN A 32 -11.10 -7.05 5.30
CA ASN A 32 -11.10 -5.62 5.61
C ASN A 32 -10.48 -4.85 4.43
N VAL A 33 -11.33 -4.35 3.56
CA VAL A 33 -10.96 -3.77 2.27
C VAL A 33 -10.67 -2.28 2.45
N GLY A 34 -9.53 -1.81 1.95
CA GLY A 34 -9.11 -0.42 2.03
C GLY A 34 -9.81 0.51 1.04
N ILE A 35 -9.43 1.78 1.09
CA ILE A 35 -10.01 2.85 0.27
C ILE A 35 -9.80 2.65 -1.23
N ASP A 36 -8.80 1.87 -1.65
CA ASP A 36 -8.53 1.57 -3.06
C ASP A 36 -9.68 0.83 -3.75
N PHE A 37 -10.48 0.09 -2.97
CA PHE A 37 -11.60 -0.72 -3.46
C PHE A 37 -12.98 -0.15 -3.07
N LEU A 38 -13.07 0.52 -1.92
CA LEU A 38 -14.34 1.10 -1.41
C LEU A 38 -14.50 2.58 -1.77
N GLY A 39 -13.41 3.25 -2.09
CA GLY A 39 -13.35 4.71 -2.15
C GLY A 39 -13.31 5.33 -0.75
N GLY A 40 -13.01 6.63 -0.70
CA GLY A 40 -12.97 7.37 0.56
C GLY A 40 -11.63 8.03 0.83
N ALA A 41 -11.35 8.31 2.09
CA ALA A 41 -10.09 8.92 2.53
C ALA A 41 -9.50 8.20 3.75
N ASN A 42 -8.18 8.11 3.75
CA ASN A 42 -7.36 7.72 4.88
C ASN A 42 -6.45 8.90 5.24
N ILE A 43 -6.71 9.53 6.38
CA ILE A 43 -5.97 10.70 6.84
C ILE A 43 -5.25 10.33 8.12
N GLU A 44 -3.93 10.32 8.08
CA GLU A 44 -3.10 10.13 9.26
C GLU A 44 -2.63 11.48 9.80
N LEU A 45 -2.98 11.73 11.05
CA LEU A 45 -2.71 12.97 11.75
C LEU A 45 -1.82 12.70 12.97
N ARG A 46 -0.92 13.63 13.25
CA ARG A 46 -0.17 13.67 14.50
C ARG A 46 -0.58 14.89 15.30
N PRO A 47 -1.19 14.71 16.47
CA PRO A 47 -1.48 15.80 17.38
C PRO A 47 -0.21 16.28 18.12
N GLU A 48 -0.21 17.52 18.60
CA GLU A 48 0.82 18.08 19.47
C GLU A 48 0.89 17.33 20.80
N GLN A 49 -0.26 16.95 21.34
CA GLN A 49 -0.45 16.22 22.59
C GLN A 49 -1.40 15.05 22.40
N SER A 50 -1.35 14.07 23.29
CA SER A 50 -2.24 12.91 23.21
C SER A 50 -3.71 13.32 23.25
N ILE A 51 -4.49 12.80 22.32
CA ILE A 51 -5.92 13.07 22.18
C ILE A 51 -6.71 11.78 22.22
N SER A 52 -7.87 11.78 22.87
CA SER A 52 -8.74 10.61 22.89
C SER A 52 -9.56 10.46 21.61
N ILE A 53 -9.96 9.22 21.30
CA ILE A 53 -10.86 8.92 20.17
C ILE A 53 -12.15 9.73 20.27
N ALA A 54 -12.71 9.88 21.49
CA ALA A 54 -13.94 10.63 21.72
C ALA A 54 -13.78 12.13 21.39
N GLN A 55 -12.67 12.74 21.82
CA GLN A 55 -12.37 14.14 21.49
C GLN A 55 -12.20 14.33 19.98
N THR A 56 -11.45 13.42 19.34
CA THR A 56 -11.28 13.44 17.88
C THR A 56 -12.62 13.34 17.16
N LYS A 57 -13.48 12.38 17.52
CA LYS A 57 -14.80 12.23 16.93
C LYS A 57 -15.65 13.50 17.09
N ASN A 58 -15.64 14.14 18.26
CA ASN A 58 -16.39 15.38 18.50
C ASN A 58 -15.88 16.53 17.60
N LEU A 59 -14.58 16.64 17.41
CA LEU A 59 -13.99 17.67 16.55
C LEU A 59 -14.29 17.45 15.07
N VAL A 60 -14.37 16.20 14.64
CA VAL A 60 -14.60 15.81 13.24
C VAL A 60 -16.10 15.71 12.90
N GLN A 61 -16.98 15.59 13.89
CA GLN A 61 -18.44 15.45 13.71
C GLN A 61 -19.09 16.44 12.71
N PRO A 62 -18.76 17.74 12.69
CA PRO A 62 -19.40 18.69 11.77
C PRO A 62 -19.13 18.44 10.29
N PHE A 63 -18.09 17.68 9.95
CA PHE A 63 -17.77 17.30 8.57
C PHE A 63 -18.70 16.22 8.01
N LYS A 64 -19.51 15.56 8.88
CA LYS A 64 -20.48 14.52 8.50
C LYS A 64 -19.88 13.44 7.62
N PHE A 65 -18.65 13.03 7.93
CA PHE A 65 -17.98 11.97 7.19
C PHE A 65 -18.76 10.66 7.27
N VAL A 66 -18.93 10.00 6.12
CA VAL A 66 -19.62 8.71 6.02
C VAL A 66 -18.72 7.60 6.54
N ASP A 67 -19.26 6.73 7.38
CA ASP A 67 -18.57 5.57 7.96
C ASP A 67 -17.21 5.93 8.61
N LEU A 68 -17.19 7.03 9.37
CA LEU A 68 -15.98 7.49 10.03
C LEU A 68 -15.49 6.51 11.09
N GLN A 69 -14.31 5.98 10.89
CA GLN A 69 -13.55 5.25 11.88
C GLN A 69 -12.37 6.11 12.36
N VAL A 70 -12.17 6.19 13.66
CA VAL A 70 -11.04 6.89 14.28
C VAL A 70 -10.22 5.86 15.01
N VAL A 71 -8.98 5.70 14.59
CA VAL A 71 -8.02 4.76 15.20
C VAL A 71 -6.85 5.57 15.73
N THR A 72 -6.39 5.23 16.93
CA THR A 72 -5.17 5.82 17.50
C THR A 72 -4.07 4.77 17.45
N GLY A 73 -2.92 5.17 16.95
CA GLY A 73 -1.70 4.37 16.90
C GLY A 73 -0.56 5.07 17.62
N ASP A 74 0.56 4.41 17.68
CA ASP A 74 1.83 4.97 18.16
C ASP A 74 2.87 4.76 17.07
N ASN A 75 3.46 5.85 16.58
CA ASN A 75 4.48 5.79 15.54
C ASN A 75 5.83 6.23 16.11
N PRO A 76 6.66 5.29 16.60
CA PRO A 76 7.94 5.61 17.21
C PRO A 76 8.98 6.16 16.21
N GLN A 77 8.78 5.98 14.90
CA GLN A 77 9.70 6.48 13.88
C GLN A 77 9.64 8.01 13.74
N VAL A 78 8.55 8.61 14.17
CA VAL A 78 8.39 10.05 14.19
C VAL A 78 8.38 10.49 15.65
N ALA A 79 9.53 10.77 16.23
CA ALA A 79 9.61 11.25 17.61
C ALA A 79 8.73 12.50 17.79
N GLY A 80 7.78 12.46 18.72
CA GLY A 80 6.80 13.53 18.93
C GLY A 80 7.43 14.88 19.24
N ASN A 81 8.56 14.85 19.92
CA ASN A 81 9.35 16.03 20.28
C ASN A 81 10.12 16.66 19.11
N GLN A 82 10.09 16.07 17.90
CA GLN A 82 10.76 16.59 16.71
C GLN A 82 9.88 17.45 15.81
N THR A 83 8.69 17.81 16.26
CA THR A 83 7.77 18.67 15.50
C THR A 83 7.56 19.98 16.23
N ILE A 84 7.69 21.09 15.51
CA ILE A 84 7.43 22.44 16.03
C ILE A 84 6.40 23.10 15.12
N TRP A 85 5.36 23.68 15.74
CA TRP A 85 4.35 24.50 15.06
C TRP A 85 4.59 25.96 15.40
N ILE A 86 4.55 26.80 14.37
CA ILE A 86 4.71 28.24 14.47
C ILE A 86 3.48 28.88 13.86
N ARG A 87 2.64 29.52 14.67
CA ARG A 87 1.46 30.22 14.21
C ARG A 87 1.71 31.73 14.16
N LEU A 88 1.49 32.31 12.99
CA LEU A 88 1.52 33.75 12.80
C LEU A 88 0.15 34.38 13.10
N ASN A 89 0.12 35.70 13.30
CA ASN A 89 -1.10 36.44 13.60
C ASN A 89 -2.02 36.57 12.38
N THR A 90 -1.45 36.60 11.18
CA THR A 90 -2.15 36.78 9.91
C THR A 90 -1.62 35.85 8.86
N GLN A 91 -2.31 35.77 7.73
CA GLN A 91 -1.78 35.16 6.53
C GLN A 91 -0.64 36.06 5.99
N VAL A 92 0.48 35.45 5.67
CA VAL A 92 1.62 36.12 5.06
C VAL A 92 1.78 35.71 3.60
N ASP A 93 2.33 36.62 2.79
CA ASP A 93 2.58 36.36 1.37
C ASP A 93 3.71 35.36 1.15
N SER A 94 3.87 34.88 -0.08
CA SER A 94 4.86 33.86 -0.44
C SER A 94 6.31 34.34 -0.22
N ASN A 95 6.58 35.64 -0.31
CA ASN A 95 7.92 36.18 -0.08
C ASN A 95 8.31 36.08 1.39
N VAL A 96 7.38 36.47 2.28
CA VAL A 96 7.56 36.36 3.74
C VAL A 96 7.65 34.88 4.15
N GLN A 97 6.80 34.01 3.58
CA GLN A 97 6.89 32.56 3.82
C GLN A 97 8.26 32.02 3.45
N ASN A 98 8.79 32.37 2.28
CA ASN A 98 10.10 31.96 1.83
C ASN A 98 11.25 32.52 2.70
N THR A 99 11.13 33.78 3.15
CA THR A 99 12.11 34.37 4.07
C THR A 99 12.17 33.60 5.38
N ILE A 100 11.02 33.35 6.02
CA ILE A 100 10.95 32.55 7.24
C ILE A 100 11.49 31.15 7.03
N LYS A 101 11.13 30.51 5.92
CA LYS A 101 11.61 29.19 5.58
C LYS A 101 13.13 29.17 5.43
N ASN A 102 13.71 30.14 4.71
CA ASN A 102 15.16 30.22 4.51
C ASN A 102 15.90 30.47 5.82
N ASP A 103 15.38 31.31 6.71
CA ASP A 103 15.98 31.58 8.00
C ASP A 103 15.94 30.34 8.92
N LEU A 104 14.85 29.58 8.91
CA LEU A 104 14.75 28.31 9.64
C LEU A 104 15.73 27.29 9.09
N LEU A 105 15.84 27.17 7.75
CA LEU A 105 16.80 26.29 7.10
C LEU A 105 18.24 26.70 7.45
N ALA A 106 18.60 27.97 7.28
CA ALA A 106 19.94 28.48 7.56
C ALA A 106 20.38 28.25 9.02
N LYS A 107 19.39 28.28 9.96
CA LYS A 107 19.71 28.14 11.39
C LYS A 107 19.75 26.69 11.84
N TYR A 108 18.87 25.82 11.34
CA TYR A 108 18.64 24.49 11.89
C TYR A 108 19.00 23.36 10.94
N ASP A 109 19.24 23.64 9.65
CA ASP A 109 19.75 22.65 8.70
C ASP A 109 21.25 22.44 8.93
N GLN A 110 21.71 21.20 8.86
CA GLN A 110 23.11 20.84 9.07
C GLN A 110 23.63 20.10 7.84
N ALA A 111 24.73 20.59 7.30
CA ALA A 111 25.38 19.94 6.16
C ALA A 111 25.69 18.46 6.44
N GLY A 112 25.32 17.58 5.54
CA GLY A 112 25.53 16.12 5.65
C GLY A 112 24.49 15.36 6.49
N LYS A 113 23.46 16.03 7.01
CA LYS A 113 22.33 15.40 7.66
C LYS A 113 21.04 15.61 6.86
N PRO A 114 19.97 14.79 7.09
CA PRO A 114 18.67 15.03 6.46
C PRO A 114 18.20 16.46 6.72
N ALA A 115 17.82 17.18 5.67
CA ALA A 115 17.30 18.54 5.77
C ALA A 115 16.01 18.57 6.59
N ILE A 116 15.81 19.64 7.38
CA ILE A 116 14.53 19.88 8.04
C ILE A 116 13.41 20.01 7.00
N ALA A 117 12.25 19.43 7.32
CA ALA A 117 11.06 19.55 6.48
C ALA A 117 10.15 20.64 7.05
N ILE A 118 9.75 21.60 6.19
CA ILE A 118 8.88 22.72 6.56
C ILE A 118 7.64 22.65 5.69
N ASN A 119 6.48 22.46 6.33
CA ASN A 119 5.16 22.57 5.69
C ASN A 119 4.53 23.92 6.09
N ILE A 120 3.79 24.56 5.18
CA ILE A 120 3.18 25.86 5.35
C ILE A 120 1.70 25.75 5.01
N ASP A 121 0.85 25.94 6.02
CA ASP A 121 -0.60 25.84 5.90
C ASP A 121 -1.25 27.18 6.24
N ASN A 122 -2.24 27.60 5.44
CA ASN A 122 -3.07 28.77 5.74
C ASN A 122 -4.39 28.29 6.33
N LEU A 123 -4.57 28.52 7.64
CA LEU A 123 -5.69 28.01 8.42
C LEU A 123 -6.64 29.13 8.83
N ASN A 124 -7.94 28.82 8.86
CA ASN A 124 -8.97 29.75 9.35
C ASN A 124 -9.13 29.60 10.87
N VAL A 125 -8.64 30.56 11.62
CA VAL A 125 -8.64 30.55 13.09
C VAL A 125 -9.58 31.59 13.66
N VAL A 126 -10.34 31.22 14.69
CA VAL A 126 -11.17 32.13 15.50
C VAL A 126 -10.34 32.54 16.71
N PRO A 127 -9.82 33.79 16.78
CA PRO A 127 -8.83 34.17 17.79
C PRO A 127 -9.43 34.27 19.23
N SER A 128 -10.72 34.44 19.36
CA SER A 128 -11.47 34.44 20.62
C SER A 128 -12.94 34.11 20.38
N PRO A 129 -13.66 33.56 21.38
CA PRO A 129 -15.10 33.31 21.25
C PRO A 129 -15.85 34.55 20.77
N GLY A 130 -16.60 34.40 19.66
CA GLY A 130 -17.37 35.50 19.05
C GLY A 130 -16.59 36.38 18.07
N ALA A 131 -15.29 36.22 17.91
CA ALA A 131 -14.50 36.93 16.91
C ALA A 131 -14.73 36.34 15.49
N LYS A 132 -14.58 37.20 14.47
CA LYS A 132 -14.64 36.74 13.08
C LYS A 132 -13.46 35.83 12.77
N PRO A 133 -13.68 34.73 12.03
CA PRO A 133 -12.59 33.89 11.53
C PRO A 133 -11.61 34.72 10.70
N ARG A 134 -10.34 34.48 10.88
CA ARG A 134 -9.27 35.05 10.05
C ARG A 134 -8.33 34.00 9.57
N THR A 135 -7.77 34.13 8.38
CA THR A 135 -6.76 33.27 7.89
C THR A 135 -5.42 33.61 8.51
N VAL A 136 -4.74 32.60 9.04
CA VAL A 136 -3.39 32.70 9.64
C VAL A 136 -2.47 31.69 8.96
N THR A 137 -1.18 32.00 8.89
CA THR A 137 -0.18 31.07 8.39
C THR A 137 0.41 30.28 9.56
N VAL A 138 0.48 28.96 9.40
CA VAL A 138 1.09 28.02 10.34
C VAL A 138 2.23 27.30 9.64
N PHE A 139 3.42 27.35 10.22
CA PHE A 139 4.57 26.56 9.78
C PHE A 139 4.67 25.32 10.66
N THR A 140 4.77 24.16 10.03
CA THR A 140 5.06 22.88 10.70
C THR A 140 6.47 22.46 10.31
N VAL A 141 7.39 22.47 11.28
CA VAL A 141 8.81 22.13 11.09
C VAL A 141 9.08 20.76 11.68
N THR A 142 9.66 19.86 10.88
CA THR A 142 9.94 18.48 11.29
C THR A 142 11.31 18.01 10.83
N LYS A 143 11.73 16.81 11.22
CA LYS A 143 13.00 16.17 10.83
C LYS A 143 14.24 16.94 11.27
N PHE A 144 14.24 17.48 12.49
CA PHE A 144 15.44 18.11 13.04
C PHE A 144 16.59 17.10 13.11
N PRO A 145 17.81 17.48 12.65
CA PRO A 145 18.97 16.59 12.63
C PRO A 145 19.58 16.28 14.01
N GLY A 146 18.99 16.83 15.07
CA GLY A 146 19.37 16.64 16.48
C GLY A 146 18.23 17.01 17.40
N THR A 147 18.57 17.51 18.60
CA THR A 147 17.56 18.00 19.53
C THR A 147 16.85 19.22 18.94
N PRO A 148 15.51 19.21 18.79
CA PRO A 148 14.79 20.34 18.24
C PRO A 148 14.96 21.58 19.13
N PRO A 149 14.92 22.78 18.55
CA PRO A 149 15.04 24.01 19.31
C PRO A 149 13.87 24.19 20.25
N THR A 150 14.08 24.88 21.36
CA THR A 150 13.01 25.24 22.27
C THR A 150 12.05 26.26 21.59
N PRO A 151 10.77 26.25 21.94
CA PRO A 151 9.81 27.24 21.44
C PRO A 151 10.27 28.70 21.63
N SER A 152 10.95 28.98 22.74
CA SER A 152 11.54 30.31 23.02
C SER A 152 12.66 30.69 22.07
N ALA A 153 13.52 29.75 21.70
CA ALA A 153 14.61 29.97 20.73
C ALA A 153 14.08 30.28 19.32
N VAL A 154 13.05 29.55 18.89
CA VAL A 154 12.37 29.80 17.61
C VAL A 154 11.68 31.15 17.62
N ARG A 155 10.97 31.48 18.68
CA ARG A 155 10.33 32.79 18.84
C ARG A 155 11.35 33.93 18.80
N SER A 156 12.47 33.78 19.47
CA SER A 156 13.57 34.77 19.45
C SER A 156 14.21 34.94 18.07
N LEU A 157 14.32 33.86 17.29
CA LEU A 157 14.78 33.93 15.91
C LEU A 157 13.84 34.76 15.04
N LEU A 158 12.56 34.44 15.09
CA LEU A 158 11.54 35.05 14.25
C LEU A 158 11.20 36.48 14.67
N SER A 159 11.36 36.86 15.94
CA SER A 159 11.16 38.22 16.43
C SER A 159 12.16 39.24 15.88
N LYS A 160 13.25 38.78 15.29
CA LYS A 160 14.24 39.63 14.60
C LYS A 160 13.81 40.02 13.21
N LEU A 161 12.80 39.33 12.66
CA LEU A 161 12.24 39.65 11.34
C LEU A 161 11.30 40.83 11.44
N PRO A 162 11.31 41.77 10.49
CA PRO A 162 10.42 42.95 10.51
C PRO A 162 8.93 42.56 10.33
N ASP A 163 8.01 43.32 10.90
CA ASP A 163 6.55 43.02 10.95
C ASP A 163 5.79 43.60 9.76
N THR A 164 5.04 42.77 9.02
CA THR A 164 4.18 43.18 7.90
C THR A 164 2.68 43.21 8.27
N SER A 165 2.32 42.92 9.50
CA SER A 165 0.93 42.65 9.88
C SER A 165 0.30 43.76 10.68
N ASP A 166 0.39 45.03 10.24
CA ASP A 166 -0.48 46.10 10.75
C ASP A 166 -1.71 46.19 9.84
N PRO A 167 -2.88 45.63 10.21
CA PRO A 167 -4.10 45.71 9.42
C PRO A 167 -4.69 47.10 9.39
N THR A 168 -4.13 48.10 10.13
CA THR A 168 -4.59 49.46 10.17
C THR A 168 -3.96 50.37 9.14
N LYS A 169 -2.88 49.94 8.46
CA LYS A 169 -2.34 50.62 7.30
C LYS A 169 -2.84 49.98 6.01
N GLY A 170 -3.92 50.57 5.46
CA GLY A 170 -4.36 50.29 4.09
C GLY A 170 -3.21 50.48 3.09
N PRO A 171 -3.32 49.89 1.87
CA PRO A 171 -2.27 49.98 0.88
C PRO A 171 -1.87 51.40 0.63
N SER A 172 -0.62 51.73 0.91
CA SER A 172 -0.05 53.04 0.62
C SER A 172 -0.10 53.26 -0.89
N THR A 173 -0.99 54.13 -1.34
CA THR A 173 -1.08 54.64 -2.71
C THR A 173 0.21 55.41 -3.01
N SER A 174 1.23 54.76 -3.57
CA SER A 174 2.35 55.49 -4.14
C SER A 174 1.90 56.04 -5.48
N THR A 175 1.83 57.35 -5.56
CA THR A 175 1.61 58.14 -6.75
C THR A 175 2.72 57.80 -7.77
N ALA A 176 2.38 57.06 -8.78
CA ALA A 176 3.30 56.81 -9.90
C ALA A 176 3.31 58.00 -10.83
N THR A 177 4.42 58.72 -10.86
CA THR A 177 4.76 59.68 -11.92
C THR A 177 5.04 58.92 -13.23
N THR A 178 4.23 59.20 -14.21
CA THR A 178 4.33 58.67 -15.58
C THR A 178 5.53 59.29 -16.30
N PRO A 179 6.45 58.54 -16.91
CA PRO A 179 7.28 59.06 -17.97
C PRO A 179 6.67 58.74 -19.33
N THR A 180 6.37 59.81 -20.05
CA THR A 180 6.01 59.79 -21.45
C THR A 180 7.22 59.32 -22.30
N ALA A 181 7.04 58.26 -23.06
CA ALA A 181 7.98 57.94 -24.11
C ALA A 181 7.22 57.66 -25.41
N THR A 182 7.43 58.56 -26.34
CA THR A 182 7.04 58.53 -27.75
C THR A 182 7.97 57.59 -28.48
N GLY A 183 7.47 56.66 -29.28
CA GLY A 183 8.32 55.80 -30.11
C GLY A 183 7.51 55.00 -31.12
N THR A 184 7.36 55.55 -32.30
CA THR A 184 6.80 55.01 -33.56
C THR A 184 7.69 53.94 -34.17
N ALA A 185 7.15 52.84 -34.64
CA ALA A 185 7.66 52.09 -35.81
C ALA A 185 6.73 50.88 -36.10
N SER A 186 6.07 51.00 -37.13
CA SER A 186 6.03 50.44 -38.47
C SER A 186 5.99 48.92 -38.60
N ALA A 187 4.85 48.49 -39.17
CA ALA A 187 4.55 47.13 -39.60
C ALA A 187 5.26 46.76 -40.89
N THR A 188 5.69 45.51 -41.01
CA THR A 188 5.86 44.89 -42.33
C THR A 188 5.34 43.44 -42.27
N ARG A 189 4.29 43.21 -43.07
CA ARG A 189 3.76 41.87 -43.40
C ARG A 189 4.56 41.33 -44.59
N THR A 190 4.82 40.02 -44.61
CA THR A 190 4.79 39.25 -45.87
C THR A 190 4.40 37.79 -45.56
N PRO A 191 3.59 37.16 -46.43
CA PRO A 191 2.98 35.86 -46.20
C PRO A 191 3.63 34.73 -47.04
N GLY A 192 3.41 33.53 -46.66
CA GLY A 192 3.55 32.42 -47.61
C GLY A 192 3.82 31.03 -47.01
N ALA A 193 2.89 30.16 -47.38
CA ALA A 193 3.00 28.75 -47.74
C ALA A 193 2.74 27.67 -46.63
N THR A 194 1.54 27.15 -46.64
CA THR A 194 1.09 25.81 -47.13
C THR A 194 1.58 24.57 -46.39
N ALA A 195 0.65 24.00 -45.64
CA ALA A 195 0.16 22.56 -45.58
C ALA A 195 1.18 21.43 -45.39
N THR A 196 0.98 20.49 -44.49
CA THR A 196 0.05 19.39 -44.40
C THR A 196 0.34 18.53 -43.14
N PRO A 197 -0.61 17.74 -42.63
CA PRO A 197 -0.59 17.22 -41.27
C PRO A 197 -0.05 15.78 -41.18
N LYS A 198 0.53 15.38 -40.05
CA LYS A 198 0.38 14.03 -39.51
C LYS A 198 1.11 13.88 -38.17
N ALA A 199 0.36 13.30 -37.25
CA ALA A 199 0.72 12.37 -36.22
C ALA A 199 0.34 12.83 -34.81
N THR A 200 -0.64 12.14 -34.33
CA THR A 200 -1.14 11.97 -32.98
C THR A 200 0.00 11.70 -32.00
N GLY A 201 0.18 12.59 -31.04
CA GLY A 201 1.03 12.37 -29.89
C GLY A 201 0.40 13.09 -28.72
N THR A 202 -0.13 12.32 -27.78
CA THR A 202 -0.73 12.79 -26.54
C THR A 202 0.39 13.41 -25.68
N SER A 203 0.53 14.72 -25.73
CA SER A 203 1.38 15.46 -24.79
C SER A 203 0.51 16.04 -23.70
N SER A 204 0.75 15.59 -22.47
CA SER A 204 0.29 16.23 -21.27
C SER A 204 0.79 17.67 -21.24
N VAL A 205 -0.11 18.62 -21.38
CA VAL A 205 0.15 20.04 -21.24
C VAL A 205 0.41 20.31 -19.76
N LEU A 206 1.67 20.44 -19.41
CA LEU A 206 2.11 21.07 -18.18
C LEU A 206 1.78 22.57 -18.31
N VAL A 207 0.66 22.99 -17.75
CA VAL A 207 0.33 24.41 -17.61
C VAL A 207 1.27 24.99 -16.56
N THR A 208 2.36 25.57 -17.02
CA THR A 208 3.20 26.44 -16.19
C THR A 208 2.42 27.74 -16.01
N PRO A 209 2.03 28.15 -14.81
CA PRO A 209 1.49 29.49 -14.60
C PRO A 209 2.63 30.48 -14.87
N THR A 210 2.47 31.28 -15.89
CA THR A 210 3.31 32.44 -16.15
C THR A 210 3.17 33.38 -14.96
N ALA A 211 4.15 33.36 -14.08
CA ALA A 211 4.23 34.34 -13.00
C ALA A 211 4.54 35.69 -13.64
N THR A 212 3.59 36.57 -13.60
CA THR A 212 3.80 37.99 -13.80
C THR A 212 4.83 38.47 -12.76
N PRO A 213 5.92 39.13 -13.13
CA PRO A 213 6.87 39.63 -12.14
C PRO A 213 6.18 40.73 -11.32
N SER A 214 5.74 40.35 -10.10
CA SER A 214 5.34 41.32 -9.10
C SER A 214 6.60 42.07 -8.64
N SER A 215 6.55 43.38 -8.75
CA SER A 215 7.60 44.32 -8.35
C SER A 215 8.23 43.94 -7.01
N ALA A 216 9.53 43.83 -7.00
CA ALA A 216 10.35 43.62 -5.81
C ALA A 216 10.07 44.74 -4.79
N SER A 217 9.21 44.44 -3.81
CA SER A 217 9.13 45.27 -2.61
C SER A 217 10.34 44.95 -1.74
N ASN A 218 11.04 46.00 -1.37
CA ASN A 218 12.25 46.02 -0.58
C ASN A 218 12.04 45.20 0.74
N PRO A 219 12.81 44.15 1.05
CA PRO A 219 12.53 43.24 2.18
C PRO A 219 12.80 43.84 3.58
N ALA A 220 13.08 45.13 3.67
CA ALA A 220 13.67 45.73 4.87
C ALA A 220 12.72 46.06 6.02
N ASN A 221 11.38 45.80 5.93
CA ASN A 221 10.45 46.26 6.97
C ASN A 221 9.29 45.29 7.30
N ILE A 222 9.56 43.98 7.30
CA ILE A 222 8.51 43.01 7.64
C ILE A 222 8.72 42.51 9.07
N ARG A 223 7.91 42.93 10.04
CA ARG A 223 7.89 42.29 11.37
C ARG A 223 6.90 41.14 11.38
N VAL A 224 7.42 39.95 11.66
CA VAL A 224 6.60 38.75 11.76
C VAL A 224 6.01 38.64 13.17
N ASN A 225 4.70 38.79 13.31
CA ASN A 225 4.04 38.64 14.60
C ASN A 225 3.74 37.16 14.88
N VAL A 226 4.61 36.50 15.61
CA VAL A 226 4.46 35.11 16.06
C VAL A 226 3.53 35.08 17.26
N VAL A 227 2.34 34.49 17.08
CA VAL A 227 1.35 34.34 18.17
C VAL A 227 1.70 33.17 19.08
N ASP A 228 2.01 32.03 18.48
CA ASP A 228 2.23 30.79 19.22
C ASP A 228 3.34 29.94 18.60
N VAL A 229 4.15 29.32 19.44
CA VAL A 229 5.13 28.32 19.05
C VAL A 229 4.96 27.13 19.99
N ARG A 230 4.64 25.97 19.44
CA ARG A 230 4.39 24.74 20.16
C ARG A 230 5.34 23.65 19.72
N GLN A 231 5.71 22.78 20.64
CA GLN A 231 6.48 21.58 20.38
C GLN A 231 5.63 20.36 20.70
N GLY A 232 5.67 19.34 19.85
CA GLY A 232 4.94 18.10 20.09
C GLY A 232 5.50 17.33 21.29
N THR A 233 4.62 16.70 22.04
CA THR A 233 4.95 15.93 23.25
C THR A 233 4.59 14.46 23.13
N THR A 234 3.96 14.03 22.04
CA THR A 234 3.44 12.67 21.87
C THR A 234 3.93 11.99 20.59
N THR A 235 4.06 10.69 20.62
CA THR A 235 4.28 9.82 19.44
C THR A 235 2.97 9.29 18.87
N GLN A 236 1.83 9.62 19.51
CA GLN A 236 0.52 9.19 19.09
C GLN A 236 0.19 9.69 17.68
N THR A 237 -0.33 8.79 16.85
CA THR A 237 -0.98 9.10 15.57
C THR A 237 -2.48 8.87 15.69
N VAL A 238 -3.24 9.65 14.93
CA VAL A 238 -4.69 9.52 14.81
C VAL A 238 -5.02 9.31 13.35
N THR A 239 -5.57 8.17 13.03
CA THR A 239 -5.98 7.81 11.67
C THR A 239 -7.49 7.97 11.53
N LEU A 240 -7.90 8.78 10.58
CA LEU A 240 -9.29 8.97 10.19
C LEU A 240 -9.55 8.20 8.90
N LEU A 241 -10.38 7.19 8.98
CA LEU A 241 -10.84 6.40 7.83
C LEU A 241 -12.30 6.76 7.56
N THR A 242 -12.61 7.14 6.33
CA THR A 242 -13.98 7.51 5.93
C THR A 242 -14.23 7.14 4.48
N ARG A 243 -15.50 6.87 4.13
CA ARG A 243 -15.93 6.70 2.74
C ARG A 243 -16.14 8.04 2.01
N SER A 244 -16.08 9.15 2.72
CA SER A 244 -16.12 10.47 2.11
C SER A 244 -14.78 10.80 1.46
N THR A 245 -14.80 11.38 0.27
CA THR A 245 -13.59 11.98 -0.30
C THR A 245 -13.23 13.25 0.45
N VAL A 246 -11.94 13.43 0.74
CA VAL A 246 -11.43 14.59 1.46
C VAL A 246 -10.45 15.32 0.57
N ASP A 247 -10.89 16.49 0.09
CA ASP A 247 -10.05 17.39 -0.68
C ASP A 247 -9.15 18.25 0.23
N ASN A 248 -8.21 18.96 -0.36
CA ASN A 248 -7.29 19.82 0.40
C ASN A 248 -8.03 20.94 1.16
N GLY A 249 -9.16 21.42 0.62
CA GLY A 249 -9.97 22.43 1.31
C GLY A 249 -10.59 21.91 2.59
N THR A 250 -11.18 20.73 2.55
CA THR A 250 -11.72 20.02 3.72
C THR A 250 -10.62 19.69 4.73
N LEU A 251 -9.43 19.28 4.26
CA LEU A 251 -8.29 19.00 5.13
C LEU A 251 -7.84 20.26 5.90
N LEU A 252 -7.74 21.40 5.22
CA LEU A 252 -7.42 22.69 5.86
C LEU A 252 -8.50 23.12 6.86
N GLN A 253 -9.78 22.90 6.56
CA GLN A 253 -10.86 23.16 7.51
C GLN A 253 -10.77 22.23 8.73
N LEU A 254 -10.41 20.97 8.53
CA LEU A 254 -10.17 20.00 9.60
C LEU A 254 -9.03 20.48 10.51
N GLN A 255 -7.87 20.81 9.94
CA GLN A 255 -6.75 21.38 10.70
C GLN A 255 -7.14 22.66 11.44
N SER A 256 -7.87 23.57 10.78
CA SER A 256 -8.35 24.81 11.37
C SER A 256 -9.20 24.54 12.62
N ARG A 257 -10.06 23.52 12.57
CA ARG A 257 -10.92 23.16 13.70
C ARG A 257 -10.13 22.63 14.88
N PHE A 258 -9.10 21.81 14.65
CA PHE A 258 -8.21 21.36 15.71
C PHE A 258 -7.43 22.53 16.33
N VAL A 259 -6.87 23.41 15.52
CA VAL A 259 -6.16 24.61 16.01
C VAL A 259 -7.09 25.51 16.82
N ASN A 260 -8.35 25.67 16.40
CA ASN A 260 -9.36 26.44 17.14
C ASN A 260 -9.71 25.81 18.50
N SER A 261 -9.57 24.50 18.65
CA SER A 261 -9.71 23.81 19.94
C SER A 261 -8.41 23.80 20.78
N GLY A 262 -7.38 24.48 20.31
CA GLY A 262 -6.08 24.59 21.00
C GLY A 262 -5.11 23.44 20.76
N ILE A 263 -5.40 22.55 19.78
CA ILE A 263 -4.58 21.38 19.46
C ILE A 263 -3.98 21.56 18.07
N TYR A 264 -2.66 21.59 17.98
CA TYR A 264 -1.98 21.57 16.69
C TYR A 264 -1.88 20.15 16.15
N MET A 265 -2.06 20.02 14.84
CA MET A 265 -1.96 18.73 14.15
C MET A 265 -1.05 18.84 12.95
N GLN A 266 -0.20 17.82 12.78
CA GLN A 266 0.54 17.59 11.55
C GLN A 266 -0.21 16.54 10.72
N VAL A 267 -0.40 16.81 9.44
CA VAL A 267 -0.86 15.78 8.48
C VAL A 267 0.36 14.97 8.07
N LEU A 268 0.38 13.70 8.42
CA LEU A 268 1.45 12.77 8.04
C LEU A 268 1.17 12.20 6.65
N GLN A 269 -0.06 11.79 6.43
CA GLN A 269 -0.51 11.22 5.17
C GLN A 269 -1.97 11.61 4.91
N ASN A 270 -2.29 11.90 3.66
CA ASN A 270 -3.66 12.05 3.17
C ASN A 270 -3.78 11.28 1.85
N ALA A 271 -4.46 10.14 1.88
CA ALA A 271 -4.79 9.35 0.72
C ALA A 271 -6.29 9.43 0.49
N THR A 272 -6.70 9.86 -0.70
CA THR A 272 -8.11 9.97 -1.08
C THR A 272 -8.34 9.29 -2.42
N VAL A 273 -9.30 8.39 -2.47
CA VAL A 273 -9.68 7.67 -3.69
C VAL A 273 -11.16 7.93 -3.96
N SER A 274 -11.47 8.42 -5.17
CA SER A 274 -12.87 8.61 -5.56
C SER A 274 -13.59 7.27 -5.77
N GLY A 275 -14.89 7.23 -5.56
CA GLY A 275 -15.67 6.01 -5.77
C GLY A 275 -15.61 5.47 -7.20
N SER A 276 -15.43 6.33 -8.21
CA SER A 276 -15.25 5.93 -9.60
C SER A 276 -13.92 5.19 -9.82
N VAL A 277 -12.83 5.73 -9.27
CA VAL A 277 -11.50 5.10 -9.34
C VAL A 277 -11.48 3.79 -8.56
N ALA A 278 -12.08 3.76 -7.37
CA ALA A 278 -12.20 2.54 -6.58
C ALA A 278 -12.97 1.43 -7.33
N GLY A 279 -14.10 1.78 -7.98
CA GLY A 279 -14.87 0.84 -8.79
C GLY A 279 -14.10 0.31 -10.01
N GLU A 280 -13.32 1.16 -10.66
CA GLU A 280 -12.44 0.76 -11.76
C GLU A 280 -11.31 -0.15 -11.27
N THR A 281 -10.66 0.19 -10.16
CA THR A 281 -9.62 -0.62 -9.52
C THR A 281 -10.15 -2.00 -9.16
N THR A 282 -11.32 -2.08 -8.54
CA THR A 282 -11.97 -3.36 -8.18
C THR A 282 -12.25 -4.21 -9.41
N ARG A 283 -12.85 -3.63 -10.45
CA ARG A 283 -13.14 -4.36 -11.70
C ARG A 283 -11.85 -4.87 -12.36
N ASN A 284 -10.85 -4.02 -12.47
CA ASN A 284 -9.58 -4.38 -13.11
C ASN A 284 -8.82 -5.44 -12.28
N ALA A 285 -8.86 -5.39 -10.96
CA ALA A 285 -8.30 -6.42 -10.08
C ALA A 285 -8.96 -7.78 -10.31
N ILE A 286 -10.30 -7.84 -10.36
CA ILE A 286 -11.03 -9.08 -10.63
C ILE A 286 -10.67 -9.63 -12.02
N LEU A 287 -10.64 -8.78 -13.04
CA LEU A 287 -10.26 -9.18 -14.40
C LEU A 287 -8.83 -9.69 -14.47
N ALA A 288 -7.88 -9.05 -13.78
CA ALA A 288 -6.50 -9.47 -13.72
C ALA A 288 -6.35 -10.86 -13.07
N VAL A 289 -7.05 -11.11 -11.95
CA VAL A 289 -7.05 -12.42 -11.29
C VAL A 289 -7.62 -13.51 -12.20
N ILE A 290 -8.74 -13.24 -12.86
CA ILE A 290 -9.35 -14.20 -13.82
C ILE A 290 -8.41 -14.46 -14.99
N ALA A 291 -7.86 -13.42 -15.61
CA ALA A 291 -6.96 -13.55 -16.75
C ALA A 291 -5.69 -14.33 -16.38
N ALA A 292 -5.07 -14.00 -15.24
CA ALA A 292 -3.90 -14.72 -14.73
C ALA A 292 -4.23 -16.20 -14.46
N SER A 293 -5.37 -16.48 -13.84
CA SER A 293 -5.81 -17.86 -13.56
C SER A 293 -5.98 -18.66 -14.86
N VAL A 294 -6.61 -18.09 -15.87
CA VAL A 294 -6.78 -18.75 -17.19
C VAL A 294 -5.44 -18.99 -17.85
N LEU A 295 -4.54 -18.00 -17.87
CA LEU A 295 -3.21 -18.15 -18.47
C LEU A 295 -2.38 -19.21 -17.76
N ILE A 296 -2.45 -19.27 -16.43
CA ILE A 296 -1.75 -20.29 -15.63
C ILE A 296 -2.32 -21.69 -15.91
N LEU A 297 -3.64 -21.82 -16.00
CA LEU A 297 -4.29 -23.09 -16.36
C LEU A 297 -3.83 -23.57 -17.74
N LEU A 298 -3.80 -22.70 -18.73
CA LEU A 298 -3.32 -23.00 -20.09
C LEU A 298 -1.84 -23.38 -20.07
N TYR A 299 -1.02 -22.68 -19.30
CA TYR A 299 0.40 -22.97 -19.17
C TYR A 299 0.65 -24.34 -18.52
N VAL A 300 -0.02 -24.65 -17.41
CA VAL A 300 0.08 -25.95 -16.73
C VAL A 300 -0.39 -27.07 -17.66
N TRP A 301 -1.52 -26.89 -18.36
CA TRP A 301 -1.98 -27.86 -19.34
C TRP A 301 -0.95 -28.12 -20.46
N PHE A 302 -0.36 -27.05 -20.99
CA PHE A 302 0.68 -27.14 -22.02
C PHE A 302 1.95 -27.83 -21.50
N ALA A 303 2.42 -27.49 -20.31
CA ALA A 303 3.63 -28.05 -19.69
C ALA A 303 3.52 -29.56 -19.49
N PHE A 304 2.35 -30.04 -19.07
CA PHE A 304 2.15 -31.47 -18.76
C PHE A 304 1.48 -32.29 -19.86
N ARG A 305 1.24 -31.73 -21.08
CA ARG A 305 0.56 -32.42 -22.18
C ARG A 305 1.15 -33.74 -22.62
N LYS A 306 2.47 -33.98 -22.37
CA LYS A 306 3.21 -35.19 -22.75
C LYS A 306 3.26 -36.27 -21.65
N VAL A 307 2.66 -36.04 -20.49
CA VAL A 307 2.64 -36.99 -19.38
C VAL A 307 1.44 -37.94 -19.54
N ALA A 308 1.59 -39.19 -19.11
CA ALA A 308 0.47 -40.13 -19.01
C ALA A 308 -0.55 -39.53 -18.01
N LYS A 309 -1.82 -39.30 -18.45
CA LYS A 309 -2.90 -38.70 -17.65
C LYS A 309 -2.59 -37.26 -17.20
N PRO A 310 -2.33 -36.31 -18.11
CA PRO A 310 -1.84 -34.96 -17.82
C PRO A 310 -2.79 -34.16 -16.93
N TRP A 311 -4.10 -34.41 -17.00
CA TRP A 311 -5.12 -33.75 -16.22
C TRP A 311 -4.98 -33.94 -14.69
N ARG A 312 -4.39 -35.07 -14.21
CA ARG A 312 -4.16 -35.29 -12.80
C ARG A 312 -3.12 -34.34 -12.24
N TYR A 313 -2.02 -34.14 -12.96
CA TYR A 313 -0.97 -33.19 -12.59
C TYR A 313 -1.51 -31.76 -12.56
N GLY A 314 -2.28 -31.37 -13.59
CA GLY A 314 -2.91 -30.05 -13.66
C GLY A 314 -3.86 -29.80 -12.49
N THR A 315 -4.75 -30.78 -12.21
CA THR A 315 -5.71 -30.63 -11.10
C THR A 315 -5.02 -30.55 -9.74
N CYS A 316 -4.00 -31.37 -9.48
CA CYS A 316 -3.23 -31.29 -8.22
C CYS A 316 -2.51 -29.94 -8.07
N ALA A 317 -1.95 -29.41 -9.16
CA ALA A 317 -1.34 -28.08 -9.17
C ALA A 317 -2.35 -26.98 -8.86
N ILE A 318 -3.57 -27.04 -9.44
CA ILE A 318 -4.64 -26.07 -9.18
C ILE A 318 -5.11 -26.15 -7.73
N ILE A 319 -5.28 -27.35 -7.17
CA ILE A 319 -5.69 -27.51 -5.77
C ILE A 319 -4.63 -26.91 -4.83
N ALA A 320 -3.34 -27.13 -5.12
CA ALA A 320 -2.24 -26.54 -4.36
C ALA A 320 -2.22 -25.01 -4.47
N LEU A 321 -2.48 -24.46 -5.66
CA LEU A 321 -2.57 -23.03 -5.88
C LEU A 321 -3.75 -22.42 -5.13
N LEU A 322 -4.93 -23.04 -5.19
CA LEU A 322 -6.11 -22.59 -4.45
C LEU A 322 -5.87 -22.63 -2.94
N HIS A 323 -5.18 -23.68 -2.45
CA HIS A 323 -4.71 -23.76 -1.08
C HIS A 323 -3.92 -22.50 -0.68
N ASP A 324 -2.91 -22.11 -1.47
CA ASP A 324 -2.01 -21.00 -1.14
C ASP A 324 -2.74 -19.66 -1.12
N VAL A 325 -3.62 -19.43 -2.09
CA VAL A 325 -4.47 -18.25 -2.11
C VAL A 325 -5.39 -18.21 -0.89
N LEU A 326 -6.02 -19.33 -0.52
CA LEU A 326 -6.88 -19.42 0.65
C LEU A 326 -6.12 -19.18 1.96
N VAL A 327 -4.89 -19.66 2.07
CA VAL A 327 -4.04 -19.40 3.23
C VAL A 327 -3.77 -17.90 3.36
N VAL A 328 -3.31 -17.23 2.30
CA VAL A 328 -3.01 -15.79 2.35
C VAL A 328 -4.27 -14.98 2.65
N VAL A 329 -5.32 -15.18 1.87
CA VAL A 329 -6.59 -14.44 2.03
C VAL A 329 -7.23 -14.71 3.40
N GLY A 330 -7.18 -15.97 3.86
CA GLY A 330 -7.70 -16.37 5.17
C GLY A 330 -6.94 -15.75 6.34
N VAL A 331 -5.62 -15.74 6.29
CA VAL A 331 -4.79 -15.09 7.33
C VAL A 331 -5.06 -13.58 7.34
N PHE A 332 -5.14 -12.92 6.17
CA PHE A 332 -5.45 -11.48 6.11
C PHE A 332 -6.89 -11.17 6.54
N SER A 333 -7.85 -12.08 6.36
CA SER A 333 -9.19 -11.95 6.96
C SER A 333 -9.12 -11.95 8.48
N ILE A 334 -8.34 -12.85 9.08
CA ILE A 334 -8.14 -12.91 10.54
C ILE A 334 -7.42 -11.66 11.04
N LEU A 335 -6.34 -11.22 10.36
CA LEU A 335 -5.59 -10.01 10.71
C LEU A 335 -6.48 -8.75 10.58
N GLY A 336 -7.32 -8.68 9.56
CA GLY A 336 -8.28 -7.60 9.39
C GLY A 336 -9.30 -7.54 10.53
N TRP A 337 -9.78 -8.69 10.99
CA TRP A 337 -10.71 -8.77 12.12
C TRP A 337 -10.07 -8.45 13.47
N LEU A 338 -8.87 -8.97 13.74
CA LEU A 338 -8.21 -8.82 15.05
C LEU A 338 -7.46 -7.49 15.19
N PHE A 339 -6.80 -7.05 14.13
CA PHE A 339 -5.86 -5.91 14.17
C PHE A 339 -6.27 -4.76 13.24
N GLY A 340 -7.40 -4.88 12.53
CA GLY A 340 -7.86 -3.84 11.62
C GLY A 340 -7.00 -3.69 10.35
N VAL A 341 -6.15 -4.67 10.03
CA VAL A 341 -5.30 -4.63 8.83
C VAL A 341 -6.17 -4.54 7.59
N GLN A 342 -5.95 -3.51 6.77
CA GLN A 342 -6.67 -3.30 5.52
C GLN A 342 -5.85 -3.81 4.34
N ILE A 343 -6.55 -4.38 3.36
CA ILE A 343 -5.95 -4.77 2.09
C ILE A 343 -6.12 -3.64 1.06
N ASP A 344 -5.07 -3.38 0.30
CA ASP A 344 -4.97 -2.36 -0.75
C ASP A 344 -4.79 -2.99 -2.14
N ALA A 345 -4.63 -2.17 -3.17
CA ALA A 345 -4.37 -2.64 -4.53
C ALA A 345 -3.06 -3.44 -4.64
N LEU A 346 -2.05 -3.13 -3.82
CA LEU A 346 -0.77 -3.86 -3.80
C LEU A 346 -0.97 -5.30 -3.31
N PHE A 347 -1.93 -5.54 -2.41
CA PHE A 347 -2.27 -6.89 -1.95
C PHE A 347 -2.68 -7.82 -3.11
N ILE A 348 -3.45 -7.32 -4.08
CA ILE A 348 -3.81 -8.10 -5.28
C ILE A 348 -2.55 -8.43 -6.10
N THR A 349 -1.63 -7.48 -6.23
CA THR A 349 -0.33 -7.71 -6.90
C THR A 349 0.48 -8.79 -6.17
N ALA A 350 0.46 -8.78 -4.83
CA ALA A 350 1.08 -9.83 -4.03
C ALA A 350 0.44 -11.20 -4.29
N LEU A 351 -0.89 -11.29 -4.30
CA LEU A 351 -1.59 -12.55 -4.59
C LEU A 351 -1.22 -13.11 -5.97
N LEU A 352 -1.21 -12.27 -7.01
CA LEU A 352 -0.81 -12.71 -8.36
C LEU A 352 0.64 -13.18 -8.41
N THR A 353 1.53 -12.53 -7.68
CA THR A 353 2.94 -12.93 -7.57
C THR A 353 3.09 -14.26 -6.84
N VAL A 354 2.37 -14.46 -5.73
CA VAL A 354 2.33 -15.72 -4.97
C VAL A 354 1.85 -16.88 -5.85
N VAL A 355 0.77 -16.65 -6.60
CA VAL A 355 0.22 -17.62 -7.55
C VAL A 355 1.27 -18.04 -8.58
N GLY A 356 2.00 -17.08 -9.17
CA GLY A 356 3.07 -17.36 -10.12
C GLY A 356 4.23 -18.17 -9.50
N PHE A 357 4.65 -17.78 -8.29
CA PHE A 357 5.73 -18.45 -7.57
C PHE A 357 5.36 -19.88 -7.17
N SER A 358 4.17 -20.10 -6.63
CA SER A 358 3.67 -21.42 -6.22
C SER A 358 3.58 -22.39 -7.40
N VAL A 359 3.05 -21.93 -8.53
CA VAL A 359 2.97 -22.74 -9.76
C VAL A 359 4.36 -23.12 -10.26
N HIS A 360 5.32 -22.19 -10.25
CA HIS A 360 6.69 -22.46 -10.68
C HIS A 360 7.32 -23.59 -9.86
N ASP A 361 7.23 -23.54 -8.54
CA ASP A 361 7.78 -24.57 -7.65
C ASP A 361 7.09 -25.94 -7.87
N THR A 362 5.78 -25.95 -8.02
CA THR A 362 5.01 -27.17 -8.31
C THR A 362 5.43 -27.81 -9.63
N ILE A 363 5.68 -27.00 -10.67
CA ILE A 363 6.14 -27.48 -11.97
C ILE A 363 7.52 -28.13 -11.87
N VAL A 364 8.45 -27.53 -11.13
CA VAL A 364 9.80 -28.08 -10.90
C VAL A 364 9.73 -29.47 -10.26
N VAL A 365 8.88 -29.62 -9.24
CA VAL A 365 8.69 -30.93 -8.58
C VAL A 365 8.06 -31.95 -9.52
N PHE A 366 7.01 -31.58 -10.24
CA PHE A 366 6.30 -32.47 -11.14
C PHE A 366 7.12 -32.86 -12.37
N ASP A 367 7.96 -31.95 -12.88
CA ASP A 367 8.89 -32.28 -13.97
C ASP A 367 9.95 -33.32 -13.52
N ARG A 368 10.44 -33.21 -12.28
CA ARG A 368 11.32 -34.19 -11.69
C ARG A 368 10.65 -35.56 -11.49
N ILE A 369 9.38 -35.56 -11.07
CA ILE A 369 8.61 -36.81 -10.99
C ILE A 369 8.49 -37.44 -12.37
N ARG A 370 8.15 -36.65 -13.39
CA ARG A 370 8.06 -37.11 -14.78
C ARG A 370 9.39 -37.71 -15.27
N GLU A 371 10.51 -37.05 -15.04
CA GLU A 371 11.83 -37.50 -15.42
C GLU A 371 12.18 -38.82 -14.72
N ASN A 372 11.94 -38.91 -13.41
CA ASN A 372 12.23 -40.11 -12.64
C ASN A 372 11.31 -41.30 -13.02
N MET A 373 10.07 -41.05 -13.44
CA MET A 373 9.17 -42.09 -13.94
C MET A 373 9.72 -42.83 -15.17
N THR A 374 10.46 -42.14 -16.03
CA THR A 374 11.10 -42.78 -17.21
C THR A 374 12.41 -43.49 -16.86
N ARG A 375 13.11 -43.05 -15.82
CA ARG A 375 14.41 -43.59 -15.42
C ARG A 375 14.30 -44.76 -14.42
N ARG A 376 13.26 -44.80 -13.59
CA ARG A 376 13.07 -45.74 -12.46
C ARG A 376 11.87 -46.65 -12.69
N THR A 377 11.93 -47.42 -13.75
CA THR A 377 10.80 -48.27 -14.20
C THR A 377 10.49 -49.44 -13.26
N SER A 378 11.43 -49.84 -12.39
CA SER A 378 11.28 -50.95 -11.42
C SER A 378 10.68 -50.46 -10.07
N GLU A 379 10.61 -49.17 -9.83
CA GLU A 379 10.10 -48.60 -8.55
C GLU A 379 8.59 -48.34 -8.62
N THR A 380 7.93 -48.38 -7.46
CA THR A 380 6.52 -47.98 -7.36
C THR A 380 6.38 -46.47 -7.55
N PHE A 381 5.22 -46.03 -8.02
CA PHE A 381 4.95 -44.58 -8.19
C PHE A 381 5.24 -43.77 -6.92
N GLU A 382 4.86 -44.27 -5.75
CA GLU A 382 5.11 -43.65 -4.44
C GLU A 382 6.63 -43.50 -4.15
N GLN A 383 7.44 -44.52 -4.48
CA GLN A 383 8.88 -44.44 -4.30
C GLN A 383 9.52 -43.42 -5.25
N VAL A 384 9.06 -43.39 -6.51
CA VAL A 384 9.51 -42.41 -7.51
C VAL A 384 9.18 -40.97 -7.04
N VAL A 385 7.98 -40.74 -6.57
CA VAL A 385 7.58 -39.40 -6.03
C VAL A 385 8.44 -39.04 -4.82
N ASN A 386 8.62 -39.97 -3.86
CA ASN A 386 9.47 -39.72 -2.69
C ASN A 386 10.91 -39.36 -3.06
N ALA A 387 11.51 -40.10 -4.00
CA ALA A 387 12.86 -39.85 -4.49
C ALA A 387 12.96 -38.48 -5.20
N SER A 388 11.93 -38.12 -5.99
CA SER A 388 11.87 -36.84 -6.71
C SER A 388 11.77 -35.65 -5.74
N LEU A 389 10.95 -35.78 -4.69
CA LEU A 389 10.83 -34.78 -3.64
C LEU A 389 12.15 -34.54 -2.92
N VAL A 390 12.83 -35.60 -2.48
CA VAL A 390 14.14 -35.47 -1.80
C VAL A 390 15.16 -34.78 -2.69
N GLN A 391 15.16 -35.08 -4.01
CA GLN A 391 16.09 -34.48 -4.98
C GLN A 391 15.83 -33.00 -5.24
N THR A 392 14.57 -32.55 -5.21
CA THR A 392 14.18 -31.14 -5.52
C THR A 392 14.09 -30.27 -4.26
N MET A 393 13.86 -30.87 -3.09
CA MET A 393 13.59 -30.17 -1.84
C MET A 393 14.66 -29.15 -1.47
N ALA A 394 15.95 -29.53 -1.55
CA ALA A 394 17.03 -28.60 -1.21
C ALA A 394 17.04 -27.37 -2.14
N ARG A 395 16.74 -27.57 -3.43
CA ARG A 395 16.66 -26.47 -4.40
C ARG A 395 15.49 -25.54 -4.11
N SER A 396 14.28 -26.09 -3.95
CA SER A 396 13.09 -25.30 -3.63
C SER A 396 13.24 -24.53 -2.31
N LEU A 397 13.76 -25.19 -1.25
CA LEU A 397 14.00 -24.54 0.03
C LEU A 397 15.04 -23.42 -0.07
N ASN A 398 16.16 -23.61 -0.75
CA ASN A 398 17.18 -22.58 -0.90
C ASN A 398 16.65 -21.37 -1.67
N THR A 399 15.91 -21.59 -2.75
CA THR A 399 15.29 -20.53 -3.53
C THR A 399 14.28 -19.73 -2.69
N SER A 400 13.42 -20.43 -1.96
CA SER A 400 12.41 -19.79 -1.12
C SER A 400 13.02 -19.06 0.06
N LEU A 401 14.03 -19.64 0.74
CA LEU A 401 14.70 -19.02 1.88
C LEU A 401 15.36 -17.69 1.51
N THR A 402 16.02 -17.59 0.36
CA THR A 402 16.63 -16.32 -0.08
C THR A 402 15.58 -15.22 -0.24
N VAL A 403 14.44 -15.53 -0.83
CA VAL A 403 13.33 -14.58 -0.99
C VAL A 403 12.66 -14.27 0.36
N LEU A 404 12.46 -15.29 1.21
CA LEU A 404 11.88 -15.08 2.55
C LEU A 404 12.75 -14.20 3.42
N PHE A 405 14.07 -14.31 3.40
CA PHE A 405 14.97 -13.40 4.13
C PHE A 405 14.84 -11.96 3.64
N THR A 406 14.81 -11.74 2.32
CA THR A 406 14.64 -10.40 1.74
C THR A 406 13.28 -9.80 2.12
N LEU A 407 12.20 -10.59 1.98
CA LEU A 407 10.86 -10.14 2.34
C LEU A 407 10.70 -9.91 3.84
N SER A 408 11.33 -10.73 4.69
CA SER A 408 11.35 -10.53 6.14
C SER A 408 12.04 -9.21 6.50
N ALA A 409 13.18 -8.91 5.89
CA ALA A 409 13.86 -7.64 6.09
C ALA A 409 12.99 -6.46 5.64
N LEU A 410 12.33 -6.56 4.47
CA LEU A 410 11.39 -5.53 3.99
C LEU A 410 10.15 -5.37 4.88
N THR A 411 9.62 -6.46 5.43
CA THR A 411 8.44 -6.41 6.30
C THR A 411 8.77 -5.79 7.67
N LEU A 412 9.97 -6.07 8.19
CA LEU A 412 10.41 -5.59 9.52
C LEU A 412 10.94 -4.16 9.47
N PHE A 413 11.73 -3.82 8.45
CA PHE A 413 12.45 -2.55 8.34
C PHE A 413 11.92 -1.64 7.23
N GLY A 414 11.03 -2.12 6.38
CA GLY A 414 10.38 -1.35 5.32
C GLY A 414 9.36 -0.35 5.86
N GLY A 415 8.99 0.60 4.99
CA GLY A 415 7.94 1.58 5.30
C GLY A 415 6.57 0.93 5.51
N GLU A 416 5.71 1.62 6.25
CA GLU A 416 4.37 1.13 6.58
C GLU A 416 3.52 0.86 5.33
N SER A 417 3.69 1.68 4.29
CA SER A 417 2.96 1.59 3.02
C SER A 417 3.16 0.26 2.27
N ILE A 418 4.30 -0.43 2.46
CA ILE A 418 4.57 -1.70 1.78
C ILE A 418 4.45 -2.92 2.68
N ARG A 419 4.17 -2.73 3.98
CA ARG A 419 4.16 -3.82 4.98
C ARG A 419 3.10 -4.88 4.69
N VAL A 420 1.90 -4.46 4.30
CA VAL A 420 0.80 -5.37 3.90
C VAL A 420 1.20 -6.19 2.68
N PHE A 421 1.75 -5.53 1.66
CA PHE A 421 2.23 -6.16 0.43
C PHE A 421 3.35 -7.19 0.70
N THR A 422 4.40 -6.78 1.42
CA THR A 422 5.54 -7.67 1.73
C THR A 422 5.15 -8.79 2.67
N GLY A 423 4.25 -8.54 3.62
CA GLY A 423 3.68 -9.56 4.50
C GLY A 423 2.85 -10.61 3.75
N ALA A 424 2.05 -10.17 2.77
CA ALA A 424 1.28 -11.08 1.91
C ALA A 424 2.19 -11.95 1.05
N LEU A 425 3.26 -11.37 0.47
CA LEU A 425 4.27 -12.11 -0.27
C LEU A 425 4.98 -13.14 0.62
N LEU A 426 5.41 -12.73 1.82
CA LEU A 426 6.10 -13.60 2.78
C LEU A 426 5.26 -14.81 3.16
N LEU A 427 4.01 -14.59 3.54
CA LEU A 427 3.06 -15.66 3.86
C LEU A 427 2.77 -16.55 2.65
N GLY A 428 2.58 -15.94 1.48
CA GLY A 428 2.24 -16.66 0.26
C GLY A 428 3.38 -17.53 -0.24
N ILE A 429 4.63 -17.04 -0.22
CA ILE A 429 5.80 -17.81 -0.64
C ILE A 429 6.09 -18.93 0.35
N LEU A 430 5.93 -18.69 1.65
CA LEU A 430 6.04 -19.72 2.67
C LEU A 430 5.00 -20.84 2.46
N SER A 431 3.74 -20.48 2.21
CA SER A 431 2.64 -21.40 1.90
C SER A 431 2.91 -22.16 0.59
N GLY A 432 3.32 -21.44 -0.48
CA GLY A 432 3.59 -22.03 -1.80
C GLY A 432 4.73 -23.02 -1.78
N THR A 433 5.80 -22.75 -1.04
CA THR A 433 6.90 -23.69 -0.85
C THR A 433 6.45 -24.97 -0.14
N TYR A 434 5.63 -24.81 0.90
CA TYR A 434 5.05 -25.94 1.61
C TYR A 434 4.10 -26.73 0.71
N SER A 435 3.18 -26.08 0.04
CA SER A 435 2.13 -26.74 -0.76
C SER A 435 2.67 -27.46 -1.97
N SER A 436 3.67 -26.91 -2.64
CA SER A 436 4.32 -27.54 -3.81
C SER A 436 4.98 -28.85 -3.45
N ILE A 437 5.67 -28.92 -2.31
CA ILE A 437 6.38 -30.11 -1.86
C ILE A 437 5.40 -31.11 -1.23
N PHE A 438 4.53 -30.66 -0.32
CA PHE A 438 3.76 -31.54 0.55
C PHE A 438 2.29 -31.72 0.14
N ASN A 439 1.65 -30.73 -0.48
CA ASN A 439 0.24 -30.87 -0.90
C ASN A 439 0.10 -31.39 -2.31
N ALA A 440 0.70 -30.73 -3.32
CA ALA A 440 0.54 -31.09 -4.70
C ALA A 440 1.02 -32.53 -4.99
N SER A 441 2.19 -32.89 -4.46
CA SER A 441 2.79 -34.21 -4.65
C SER A 441 2.05 -35.30 -3.87
N MET A 442 1.59 -35.03 -2.66
CA MET A 442 0.83 -36.01 -1.87
C MET A 442 -0.56 -36.25 -2.46
N LEU A 443 -1.24 -35.21 -2.93
CA LEU A 443 -2.50 -35.35 -3.65
C LEU A 443 -2.34 -36.20 -4.91
N LEU A 444 -1.25 -36.03 -5.64
CA LEU A 444 -0.96 -36.82 -6.83
C LEU A 444 -0.77 -38.32 -6.47
N VAL A 445 -0.06 -38.63 -5.37
CA VAL A 445 0.10 -40.02 -4.86
C VAL A 445 -1.24 -40.62 -4.46
N ILE A 446 -2.04 -39.89 -3.68
CA ILE A 446 -3.37 -40.32 -3.22
C ILE A 446 -4.29 -40.62 -4.43
N TRP A 447 -4.23 -39.75 -5.45
CA TRP A 447 -5.01 -39.93 -6.67
C TRP A 447 -4.59 -41.16 -7.48
N GLU A 448 -3.27 -41.34 -7.69
CA GLU A 448 -2.79 -42.49 -8.46
C GLU A 448 -3.06 -43.82 -7.75
N ARG A 449 -3.02 -43.88 -6.43
CA ARG A 449 -3.40 -45.04 -5.62
C ARG A 449 -4.92 -45.31 -5.58
N GLY A 450 -5.73 -44.37 -6.06
CA GLY A 450 -7.20 -44.48 -6.02
C GLY A 450 -7.80 -44.39 -4.62
N GLU A 451 -7.10 -43.78 -3.65
CA GLU A 451 -7.55 -43.61 -2.26
C GLU A 451 -8.67 -42.57 -2.14
N LEU A 452 -8.89 -41.71 -3.15
CA LEU A 452 -9.98 -40.73 -3.24
C LEU A 452 -11.37 -41.34 -3.55
N GLY A 453 -11.51 -42.67 -3.56
CA GLY A 453 -12.80 -43.34 -3.78
C GLY A 453 -13.27 -43.42 -5.23
N PHE A 454 -12.79 -42.53 -6.12
CA PHE A 454 -13.13 -42.54 -7.53
C PHE A 454 -12.53 -43.77 -8.29
N GLY A 455 -11.50 -44.41 -7.74
CA GLY A 455 -10.88 -45.62 -8.33
C GLY A 455 -11.51 -46.95 -7.87
N ARG A 456 -12.26 -46.97 -6.76
CA ARG A 456 -12.88 -48.18 -6.25
C ARG A 456 -13.99 -48.68 -7.20
N PHE A 457 -14.79 -47.76 -7.74
CA PHE A 457 -15.87 -48.10 -8.68
C PHE A 457 -15.40 -48.77 -10.00
N ASN A 458 -14.16 -48.50 -10.42
CA ASN A 458 -13.61 -49.13 -11.66
C ASN A 458 -12.79 -50.39 -11.39
N ARG A 459 -12.33 -50.57 -10.16
CA ARG A 459 -11.49 -51.77 -9.79
C ARG A 459 -12.37 -52.99 -9.55
N ASP A 460 -13.54 -52.79 -8.94
CA ASP A 460 -14.51 -53.88 -8.72
C ASP A 460 -15.11 -54.38 -10.04
N ARG A 461 -15.34 -53.49 -11.01
CA ARG A 461 -15.78 -53.88 -12.37
C ARG A 461 -14.75 -54.70 -13.17
N THR A 462 -13.46 -54.41 -12.99
CA THR A 462 -12.40 -55.14 -13.70
C THR A 462 -12.04 -56.46 -13.04
N GLN A 463 -12.17 -56.60 -11.72
CA GLN A 463 -12.00 -57.86 -11.01
C GLN A 463 -13.17 -58.82 -11.27
N THR A 464 -14.40 -58.33 -11.13
CA THR A 464 -15.60 -59.11 -11.43
C THR A 464 -15.63 -59.59 -12.91
N GLY A 465 -15.14 -58.75 -13.84
CA GLY A 465 -15.04 -59.11 -15.26
C GLY A 465 -13.92 -60.12 -15.58
N ARG A 466 -12.85 -60.15 -14.77
CA ARG A 466 -11.80 -61.18 -14.89
C ARG A 466 -12.21 -62.51 -14.26
N GLU A 467 -12.76 -62.48 -13.09
CA GLU A 467 -13.29 -63.67 -12.41
C GLU A 467 -14.43 -64.34 -13.20
N ALA A 468 -15.34 -63.52 -13.79
CA ALA A 468 -16.36 -64.02 -14.67
C ALA A 468 -15.82 -64.69 -15.96
N ARG A 469 -14.71 -64.16 -16.52
CA ARG A 469 -14.03 -64.77 -17.68
C ARG A 469 -13.24 -66.02 -17.33
N GLU A 470 -12.65 -66.11 -16.16
CA GLU A 470 -11.95 -67.31 -15.67
C GLU A 470 -12.94 -68.42 -15.35
N LEU A 471 -14.09 -68.06 -14.74
CA LEU A 471 -15.19 -69.05 -14.48
C LEU A 471 -15.81 -69.61 -15.79
N VAL A 472 -15.92 -68.81 -16.82
CA VAL A 472 -16.40 -69.27 -18.14
C VAL A 472 -15.35 -70.14 -18.85
N ARG A 473 -14.06 -69.90 -18.62
CA ARG A 473 -12.95 -70.63 -19.21
C ARG A 473 -12.67 -71.97 -18.51
N SER A 474 -13.05 -72.07 -17.24
CA SER A 474 -12.93 -73.31 -16.44
C SER A 474 -14.11 -74.30 -16.61
N ARG A 475 -15.18 -73.88 -17.30
CA ARG A 475 -16.40 -74.69 -17.52
C ARG A 475 -16.58 -75.15 -19.00
N GLY A 476 -15.66 -74.79 -19.89
CA GLY A 476 -15.59 -75.25 -21.28
C GLY A 476 -14.28 -76.02 -21.50
#